data_e993e9a18b358a4a7adf6369cec36b36
#
_entry.id   e993e9a18b358a4a7adf6369cec36b36
#
_cell.length_a   1.000
_cell.length_b   1.000
_cell.length_c   1.000
_cell.angle_alpha   90.00
_cell.angle_beta   90.00
_cell.angle_gamma   90.00
#
_symmetry.space_group_name_H-M   'P 1'
#
loop_
_entity.id
_entity.type
_entity.pdbx_description
1 polymer ?
#
loop_
_entity_poly.entity_id
_entity_poly.type
_entity_poly.pdbx_seq_one_letter_code
_entity_poly.pdbx_strand_id
1 'polypeptide(L)'
;EYVQNFLNGEPIPGIEAEYAMMNQLAPNIPLQAMNMVMQQLVPDSNQVVIIAGPAKEGLKYPTKEEVINLLKGMKDLDLQAYVDKVSDEPLMKEAPKGGKIISEKEGDIYGSTKLVLSNGVTVYVKKTDFKADEIRMKGTSLGGKSIFPDKDALNFAVMDNVIAVGGLGNFSQVDLTKVLAGKKVSVNAGLGATTENVFGTCSPKDFETMMQLLSLIHISEPTRLR
;
A
#
# COMPACT_ATOMS: atom_id res chain seq x y z
N GLU A 1 25.87 -4.63 5.80
CA GLU A 1 26.82 -3.76 6.50
C GLU A 1 28.27 -4.01 6.06
N TYR A 2 28.84 -5.24 6.13
CA TYR A 2 30.25 -5.52 5.79
C TYR A 2 30.65 -5.05 4.39
N VAL A 3 29.80 -5.26 3.37
CA VAL A 3 30.08 -4.80 2.02
C VAL A 3 30.13 -3.27 1.94
N GLN A 4 29.21 -2.58 2.60
CA GLN A 4 29.18 -1.12 2.63
C GLN A 4 30.36 -0.54 3.42
N ASN A 5 30.72 -1.17 4.53
CA ASN A 5 31.92 -0.81 5.26
C ASN A 5 33.17 -0.93 4.37
N PHE A 6 33.31 -2.04 3.63
CA PHE A 6 34.45 -2.26 2.73
C PHE A 6 34.51 -1.24 1.58
N LEU A 7 33.35 -0.94 0.96
CA LEU A 7 33.28 -0.06 -0.22
C LEU A 7 33.34 1.43 0.16
N ASN A 8 32.67 1.84 1.23
CA ASN A 8 32.40 3.24 1.56
C ASN A 8 33.03 3.68 2.88
N GLY A 9 33.63 2.75 3.66
CA GLY A 9 34.12 3.06 5.00
C GLY A 9 33.01 3.30 6.04
N GLU A 10 31.78 2.87 5.76
CA GLU A 10 30.66 3.05 6.67
C GLU A 10 30.85 2.25 7.97
N PRO A 11 30.44 2.76 9.14
CA PRO A 11 30.56 2.02 10.39
C PRO A 11 29.64 0.80 10.40
N ILE A 12 29.97 -0.19 11.22
CA ILE A 12 29.18 -1.41 11.45
C ILE A 12 28.65 -1.41 12.90
N PRO A 13 27.65 -0.60 13.23
CA PRO A 13 27.18 -0.47 14.61
C PRO A 13 26.36 -1.67 15.10
N GLY A 14 25.81 -2.46 14.16
CA GLY A 14 24.84 -3.50 14.46
C GLY A 14 23.43 -2.94 14.70
N ILE A 15 22.42 -3.79 14.48
CA ILE A 15 21.00 -3.38 14.46
C ILE A 15 20.52 -2.75 15.79
N GLU A 16 21.03 -3.21 16.92
CA GLU A 16 20.66 -2.69 18.24
C GLU A 16 21.11 -1.23 18.42
N ALA A 17 22.36 -0.94 18.02
CA ALA A 17 22.89 0.41 18.10
C ALA A 17 22.25 1.33 17.05
N GLU A 18 21.98 0.86 15.83
CA GLU A 18 21.23 1.61 14.81
C GLU A 18 19.83 1.96 15.32
N TYR A 19 19.12 0.98 15.90
CA TYR A 19 17.80 1.22 16.44
C TYR A 19 17.81 2.27 17.57
N ALA A 20 18.79 2.18 18.49
CA ALA A 20 18.94 3.15 19.57
C ALA A 20 19.22 4.58 19.02
N MET A 21 20.13 4.68 18.06
CA MET A 21 20.42 5.97 17.40
C MET A 21 19.22 6.54 16.68
N MET A 22 18.50 5.73 15.88
CA MET A 22 17.33 6.19 15.15
C MET A 22 16.21 6.66 16.06
N ASN A 23 15.94 5.96 17.15
CA ASN A 23 14.94 6.38 18.13
C ASN A 23 15.33 7.70 18.83
N GLN A 24 16.60 7.96 19.00
CA GLN A 24 17.09 9.22 19.60
C GLN A 24 17.09 10.36 18.58
N LEU A 25 17.51 10.12 17.34
CA LEU A 25 17.71 11.16 16.34
C LEU A 25 16.40 11.53 15.62
N ALA A 26 15.61 10.55 15.17
CA ALA A 26 14.46 10.80 14.31
C ALA A 26 13.43 11.79 14.89
N PRO A 27 13.06 11.73 16.19
CA PRO A 27 12.13 12.70 16.78
C PRO A 27 12.69 14.14 16.88
N ASN A 28 14.00 14.27 16.79
CA ASN A 28 14.71 15.56 16.98
C ASN A 28 15.17 16.19 15.65
N ILE A 29 14.85 15.62 14.50
CA ILE A 29 15.17 16.20 13.19
C ILE A 29 14.15 17.32 12.90
N PRO A 30 14.55 18.59 12.93
CA PRO A 30 13.64 19.69 12.65
C PRO A 30 13.36 19.80 11.15
N LEU A 31 12.17 20.27 10.77
CA LEU A 31 11.78 20.51 9.38
C LEU A 31 12.80 21.41 8.65
N GLN A 32 13.38 22.39 9.36
CA GLN A 32 14.39 23.28 8.80
C GLN A 32 15.63 22.52 8.31
N ALA A 33 16.10 21.51 9.06
CA ALA A 33 17.23 20.69 8.64
C ALA A 33 16.88 19.88 7.37
N MET A 34 15.67 19.34 7.28
CA MET A 34 15.21 18.65 6.07
C MET A 34 15.18 19.59 4.86
N ASN A 35 14.68 20.81 5.01
CA ASN A 35 14.67 21.81 3.94
C ASN A 35 16.09 22.19 3.49
N MET A 36 17.05 22.29 4.40
CA MET A 36 18.45 22.55 4.05
C MET A 36 19.07 21.41 3.25
N VAL A 37 18.81 20.17 3.64
CA VAL A 37 19.27 18.98 2.89
C VAL A 37 18.66 18.95 1.49
N MET A 38 17.37 19.25 1.35
CA MET A 38 16.70 19.31 0.04
C MET A 38 17.34 20.33 -0.90
N GLN A 39 17.75 21.49 -0.39
CA GLN A 39 18.47 22.50 -1.20
C GLN A 39 19.82 21.98 -1.71
N GLN A 40 20.50 21.13 -0.95
CA GLN A 40 21.76 20.51 -1.37
C GLN A 40 21.57 19.38 -2.38
N LEU A 41 20.43 18.66 -2.31
CA LEU A 41 20.11 17.54 -3.22
C LEU A 41 19.74 18.02 -4.63
N VAL A 42 19.25 19.25 -4.78
CA VAL A 42 18.87 19.83 -6.08
C VAL A 42 19.72 21.10 -6.37
N PRO A 43 21.04 20.95 -6.59
CA PRO A 43 21.89 22.08 -6.90
C PRO A 43 21.60 22.61 -8.30
N ASP A 44 21.93 23.89 -8.56
CA ASP A 44 21.79 24.55 -9.86
C ASP A 44 22.79 24.07 -10.92
N SER A 45 23.75 23.26 -10.52
CA SER A 45 24.81 22.73 -11.39
C SER A 45 24.81 21.20 -11.36
N ASN A 46 25.45 20.61 -12.36
CA ASN A 46 25.59 19.16 -12.46
C ASN A 46 24.25 18.41 -12.56
N GLN A 47 23.31 18.98 -13.31
CA GLN A 47 22.00 18.38 -13.57
C GLN A 47 21.98 17.70 -14.94
N VAL A 48 21.33 16.56 -15.02
CA VAL A 48 21.04 15.86 -16.27
C VAL A 48 19.52 15.70 -16.37
N VAL A 49 18.94 16.19 -17.47
CA VAL A 49 17.51 16.02 -17.76
C VAL A 49 17.37 15.02 -18.89
N ILE A 50 16.61 13.98 -18.64
CA ILE A 50 16.30 12.94 -19.63
C ILE A 50 14.77 12.95 -19.84
N ILE A 51 14.35 13.12 -21.08
CA ILE A 51 12.94 13.02 -21.47
C ILE A 51 12.80 11.78 -22.36
N ALA A 52 12.01 10.82 -21.90
CA ALA A 52 11.72 9.59 -22.62
C ALA A 52 10.22 9.43 -22.82
N GLY A 53 9.83 8.91 -23.96
CA GLY A 53 8.43 8.66 -24.27
C GLY A 53 8.25 7.91 -25.57
N PRO A 54 7.02 7.48 -25.93
CA PRO A 54 6.74 6.73 -27.13
C PRO A 54 6.92 7.58 -28.39
N ALA A 55 7.49 6.99 -29.45
CA ALA A 55 7.49 7.58 -30.77
C ALA A 55 6.07 7.43 -31.37
N LYS A 56 5.24 8.46 -31.22
CA LYS A 56 3.87 8.48 -31.72
C LYS A 56 3.67 9.70 -32.62
N GLU A 57 3.01 9.48 -33.75
CA GLU A 57 2.67 10.57 -34.71
C GLU A 57 1.85 11.66 -33.98
N GLY A 58 2.23 12.92 -34.22
CA GLY A 58 1.61 14.09 -33.58
C GLY A 58 2.09 14.41 -32.17
N LEU A 59 2.87 13.56 -31.53
CA LEU A 59 3.49 13.83 -30.22
C LEU A 59 4.81 14.58 -30.41
N LYS A 60 4.88 15.78 -29.84
CA LYS A 60 6.09 16.60 -29.84
C LYS A 60 6.70 16.64 -28.45
N TYR A 61 7.99 16.37 -28.38
CA TYR A 61 8.76 16.55 -27.15
C TYR A 61 9.36 17.94 -27.09
N PRO A 62 9.55 18.53 -25.92
CA PRO A 62 10.16 19.82 -25.77
C PRO A 62 11.61 19.77 -26.28
N THR A 63 12.03 20.86 -26.89
CA THR A 63 13.41 21.05 -27.32
C THR A 63 14.33 21.28 -26.12
N LYS A 64 15.63 21.14 -26.31
CA LYS A 64 16.62 21.42 -25.27
C LYS A 64 16.50 22.86 -24.75
N GLU A 65 16.27 23.82 -25.64
CA GLU A 65 16.13 25.24 -25.31
C GLU A 65 14.88 25.49 -24.47
N GLU A 66 13.76 24.87 -24.80
CA GLU A 66 12.52 24.97 -24.02
C GLU A 66 12.70 24.40 -22.61
N VAL A 67 13.37 23.25 -22.48
CA VAL A 67 13.65 22.66 -21.16
C VAL A 67 14.57 23.55 -20.32
N ILE A 68 15.64 24.10 -20.93
CA ILE A 68 16.54 24.99 -20.22
C ILE A 68 15.81 26.27 -19.76
N ASN A 69 14.96 26.84 -20.61
CA ASN A 69 14.21 28.04 -20.26
C ASN A 69 13.19 27.76 -19.16
N LEU A 70 12.52 26.61 -19.20
CA LEU A 70 11.62 26.16 -18.13
C LEU A 70 12.35 26.07 -16.80
N LEU A 71 13.50 25.40 -16.76
CA LEU A 71 14.30 25.24 -15.53
C LEU A 71 14.77 26.58 -14.97
N LYS A 72 15.19 27.52 -15.83
CA LYS A 72 15.59 28.86 -15.42
C LYS A 72 14.41 29.66 -14.84
N GLY A 73 13.24 29.54 -15.47
CA GLY A 73 12.03 30.26 -15.03
C GLY A 73 11.41 29.72 -13.76
N MET A 74 11.76 28.49 -13.34
CA MET A 74 11.22 27.90 -12.09
C MET A 74 11.60 28.69 -10.82
N LYS A 75 12.72 29.43 -10.84
CA LYS A 75 13.16 30.25 -9.71
C LYS A 75 12.28 31.47 -9.47
N ASP A 76 11.60 31.93 -10.53
CA ASP A 76 10.76 33.11 -10.50
C ASP A 76 9.28 32.78 -10.25
N LEU A 77 8.96 31.47 -10.07
CA LEU A 77 7.60 31.05 -9.77
C LEU A 77 7.26 31.26 -8.30
N ASP A 78 6.15 31.96 -8.06
CA ASP A 78 5.54 32.05 -6.72
C ASP A 78 4.85 30.70 -6.40
N LEU A 79 5.62 29.78 -5.83
CA LEU A 79 5.15 28.44 -5.47
C LEU A 79 4.48 28.48 -4.10
N GLN A 80 3.23 28.08 -4.05
CA GLN A 80 2.55 27.86 -2.78
C GLN A 80 3.08 26.58 -2.12
N ALA A 81 3.31 26.67 -0.80
CA ALA A 81 3.72 25.49 -0.03
C ALA A 81 2.67 24.39 -0.12
N TYR A 82 3.14 23.15 -0.30
CA TYR A 82 2.24 22.00 -0.27
C TYR A 82 1.58 21.90 1.11
N VAL A 83 0.25 21.89 1.13
CA VAL A 83 -0.53 21.68 2.34
C VAL A 83 -0.94 20.20 2.36
N ASP A 84 -0.39 19.48 3.31
CA ASP A 84 -0.74 18.09 3.51
C ASP A 84 -2.13 17.98 4.18
N LYS A 85 -3.12 17.58 3.40
CA LYS A 85 -4.47 17.31 3.90
C LYS A 85 -4.57 15.83 4.24
N VAL A 86 -4.00 15.44 5.37
CA VAL A 86 -4.26 14.11 5.92
C VAL A 86 -5.69 14.09 6.43
N SER A 87 -6.46 13.09 6.03
CA SER A 87 -7.79 12.87 6.59
C SER A 87 -7.66 12.33 8.02
N ASP A 88 -8.23 13.03 8.98
CA ASP A 88 -8.37 12.56 10.36
C ASP A 88 -9.56 11.60 10.53
N GLU A 89 -10.28 11.30 9.44
CA GLU A 89 -11.39 10.36 9.48
C GLU A 89 -10.90 8.94 9.79
N PRO A 90 -11.59 8.21 10.67
CA PRO A 90 -11.29 6.80 10.90
C PRO A 90 -11.60 6.01 9.62
N LEU A 91 -10.84 4.94 9.37
CA LEU A 91 -11.07 4.04 8.23
C LEU A 91 -12.53 3.56 8.17
N MET A 92 -13.11 3.30 9.33
CA MET A 92 -14.53 2.95 9.47
C MET A 92 -15.18 3.84 10.53
N LYS A 93 -16.29 4.50 10.17
CA LYS A 93 -17.07 5.34 11.10
C LYS A 93 -17.81 4.49 12.14
N GLU A 94 -18.28 3.32 11.74
CA GLU A 94 -18.98 2.36 12.59
C GLU A 94 -18.36 0.98 12.44
N ALA A 95 -18.11 0.32 13.56
CA ALA A 95 -17.65 -1.06 13.54
C ALA A 95 -18.78 -1.97 13.00
N PRO A 96 -18.46 -2.93 12.11
CA PRO A 96 -19.46 -3.87 11.63
C PRO A 96 -19.99 -4.71 12.81
N LYS A 97 -21.26 -5.08 12.74
CA LYS A 97 -21.88 -5.92 13.78
C LYS A 97 -21.16 -7.28 13.81
N GLY A 98 -20.55 -7.59 14.93
CA GLY A 98 -19.79 -8.82 15.11
C GLY A 98 -20.64 -10.08 14.93
N GLY A 99 -20.09 -11.07 14.25
CA GLY A 99 -20.64 -12.43 14.18
C GLY A 99 -20.25 -13.25 15.41
N LYS A 100 -20.75 -14.50 15.45
CA LYS A 100 -20.39 -15.48 16.49
C LYS A 100 -19.66 -16.66 15.86
N ILE A 101 -18.74 -17.26 16.60
CA ILE A 101 -18.20 -18.56 16.27
C ILE A 101 -19.24 -19.60 16.71
N ILE A 102 -19.76 -20.38 15.76
CA ILE A 102 -20.78 -21.41 16.01
C ILE A 102 -20.21 -22.82 16.05
N SER A 103 -18.98 -23.01 15.58
CA SER A 103 -18.24 -24.27 15.68
C SER A 103 -16.75 -23.99 15.71
N GLU A 104 -16.06 -24.72 16.59
CA GLU A 104 -14.59 -24.75 16.67
C GLU A 104 -14.16 -26.20 16.76
N LYS A 105 -13.27 -26.62 15.86
CA LYS A 105 -12.75 -27.98 15.79
C LYS A 105 -11.31 -27.98 15.37
N GLU A 106 -10.59 -29.06 15.66
CA GLU A 106 -9.32 -29.34 15.01
C GLU A 106 -9.52 -29.43 13.51
N GLY A 107 -8.68 -28.74 12.75
CA GLY A 107 -8.75 -28.69 11.30
C GLY A 107 -8.07 -29.91 10.68
N ASP A 108 -8.59 -30.35 9.54
CA ASP A 108 -8.10 -31.54 8.82
C ASP A 108 -6.74 -31.29 8.13
N ILE A 109 -6.24 -30.04 8.12
CA ILE A 109 -5.07 -29.64 7.33
C ILE A 109 -4.00 -29.03 8.23
N TYR A 110 -2.82 -29.63 8.24
CA TYR A 110 -1.59 -29.08 8.83
C TYR A 110 -1.69 -28.61 10.28
N GLY A 111 -2.50 -29.24 11.12
CA GLY A 111 -2.66 -28.85 12.53
C GLY A 111 -3.26 -27.44 12.68
N SER A 112 -4.21 -27.08 11.86
CA SER A 112 -4.98 -25.86 11.96
C SER A 112 -6.17 -26.00 12.89
N THR A 113 -6.76 -24.90 13.34
CA THR A 113 -8.07 -24.84 13.97
C THR A 113 -9.11 -24.39 12.93
N LYS A 114 -10.17 -25.14 12.76
CA LYS A 114 -11.31 -24.81 11.89
C LYS A 114 -12.41 -24.14 12.70
N LEU A 115 -12.74 -22.91 12.32
CA LEU A 115 -13.83 -22.12 12.87
C LEU A 115 -14.95 -21.99 11.83
N VAL A 116 -16.20 -22.07 12.27
CA VAL A 116 -17.36 -21.73 11.46
C VAL A 116 -18.04 -20.54 12.11
N LEU A 117 -18.24 -19.50 11.32
CA LEU A 117 -18.88 -18.26 11.77
C LEU A 117 -20.39 -18.30 11.52
N SER A 118 -21.14 -17.50 12.27
CA SER A 118 -22.62 -17.44 12.17
C SER A 118 -23.15 -17.01 10.80
N ASN A 119 -22.32 -16.38 9.97
CA ASN A 119 -22.62 -16.02 8.58
C ASN A 119 -22.25 -17.12 7.55
N GLY A 120 -21.84 -18.30 8.01
CA GLY A 120 -21.45 -19.43 7.17
C GLY A 120 -20.00 -19.45 6.71
N VAL A 121 -19.21 -18.41 6.98
CA VAL A 121 -17.78 -18.37 6.61
C VAL A 121 -17.02 -19.41 7.42
N THR A 122 -16.19 -20.19 6.75
CA THR A 122 -15.24 -21.11 7.36
C THR A 122 -13.87 -20.47 7.41
N VAL A 123 -13.25 -20.47 8.59
CA VAL A 123 -11.91 -19.91 8.82
C VAL A 123 -10.99 -21.00 9.31
N TYR A 124 -9.84 -21.16 8.70
CA TYR A 124 -8.77 -22.01 9.17
C TYR A 124 -7.66 -21.14 9.76
N VAL A 125 -7.36 -21.35 11.02
CA VAL A 125 -6.33 -20.61 11.75
C VAL A 125 -5.18 -21.54 12.07
N LYS A 126 -3.97 -21.14 11.71
CA LYS A 126 -2.75 -21.85 12.09
C LYS A 126 -1.73 -20.90 12.68
N LYS A 127 -1.31 -21.18 13.91
CA LYS A 127 -0.16 -20.54 14.52
C LYS A 127 1.12 -21.17 13.97
N THR A 128 2.06 -20.33 13.56
CA THR A 128 3.39 -20.74 13.08
C THR A 128 4.47 -19.93 13.76
N ASP A 129 5.69 -20.42 13.72
CA ASP A 129 6.91 -19.78 14.23
C ASP A 129 7.82 -19.27 13.10
N PHE A 130 7.34 -19.27 11.84
CA PHE A 130 8.14 -18.86 10.69
C PHE A 130 8.54 -17.38 10.75
N LYS A 131 7.68 -16.53 11.30
CA LYS A 131 7.92 -15.11 11.48
C LYS A 131 7.07 -14.57 12.63
N ALA A 132 7.72 -13.99 13.64
CA ALA A 132 7.06 -13.61 14.89
C ALA A 132 6.10 -12.40 14.74
N ASP A 133 6.35 -11.53 13.78
CA ASP A 133 5.67 -10.24 13.60
C ASP A 133 4.81 -10.17 12.35
N GLU A 134 4.33 -11.30 11.85
CA GLU A 134 3.53 -11.34 10.61
C GLU A 134 2.29 -12.22 10.76
N ILE A 135 1.15 -11.67 10.35
CA ILE A 135 -0.08 -12.42 10.10
C ILE A 135 -0.35 -12.38 8.60
N ARG A 136 -0.59 -13.53 8.00
CA ARG A 136 -1.02 -13.68 6.61
C ARG A 136 -2.43 -14.23 6.55
N MET A 137 -3.26 -13.60 5.74
CA MET A 137 -4.63 -13.99 5.49
C MET A 137 -4.85 -14.24 3.99
N LYS A 138 -5.62 -15.29 3.68
CA LYS A 138 -6.18 -15.51 2.35
C LYS A 138 -7.65 -15.87 2.51
N GLY A 139 -8.53 -15.13 1.86
CA GLY A 139 -9.92 -15.50 1.68
C GLY A 139 -10.16 -15.93 0.22
N THR A 140 -11.04 -16.89 0.01
CA THR A 140 -11.39 -17.40 -1.32
C THR A 140 -12.87 -17.74 -1.35
N SER A 141 -13.59 -17.28 -2.38
CA SER A 141 -14.93 -17.74 -2.73
C SER A 141 -14.97 -18.26 -4.18
N LEU A 142 -15.96 -19.07 -4.48
CA LEU A 142 -16.17 -19.57 -5.84
C LEU A 142 -16.93 -18.53 -6.67
N GLY A 143 -16.62 -18.46 -7.97
CA GLY A 143 -17.19 -17.50 -8.91
C GLY A 143 -16.14 -17.03 -9.90
N GLY A 144 -15.47 -15.96 -9.57
CA GLY A 144 -14.45 -15.39 -10.41
C GLY A 144 -14.96 -14.91 -11.77
N LYS A 145 -14.08 -14.88 -12.76
CA LYS A 145 -14.43 -14.46 -14.13
C LYS A 145 -15.44 -15.38 -14.81
N SER A 146 -15.55 -16.64 -14.36
CA SER A 146 -16.43 -17.66 -14.98
C SER A 146 -17.92 -17.37 -14.85
N ILE A 147 -18.35 -16.51 -13.94
CA ILE A 147 -19.75 -16.14 -13.76
C ILE A 147 -20.21 -14.99 -14.66
N PHE A 148 -19.28 -14.38 -15.41
CA PHE A 148 -19.54 -13.25 -16.28
C PHE A 148 -19.52 -13.66 -17.76
N PRO A 149 -20.26 -12.98 -18.64
CA PRO A 149 -20.26 -13.27 -20.05
C PRO A 149 -18.95 -12.85 -20.72
N ASP A 150 -18.55 -13.53 -21.79
CA ASP A 150 -17.30 -13.30 -22.55
C ASP A 150 -17.13 -11.85 -23.04
N LYS A 151 -18.22 -11.12 -23.29
CA LYS A 151 -18.19 -9.72 -23.68
C LYS A 151 -17.49 -8.81 -22.66
N ASP A 152 -17.42 -9.23 -21.41
CA ASP A 152 -16.80 -8.46 -20.31
C ASP A 152 -15.31 -8.78 -20.12
N ALA A 153 -14.73 -9.67 -20.95
CA ALA A 153 -13.35 -10.12 -20.82
C ALA A 153 -12.33 -8.96 -20.82
N LEU A 154 -12.55 -7.93 -21.64
CA LEU A 154 -11.68 -6.75 -21.71
C LEU A 154 -11.75 -5.92 -20.41
N ASN A 155 -12.92 -5.85 -19.78
CA ASN A 155 -13.08 -5.14 -18.49
C ASN A 155 -12.23 -5.82 -17.41
N PHE A 156 -12.19 -7.15 -17.40
CA PHE A 156 -11.37 -7.89 -16.43
C PHE A 156 -9.87 -7.79 -16.68
N ALA A 157 -9.45 -7.52 -17.91
CA ALA A 157 -8.03 -7.32 -18.22
C ALA A 157 -7.44 -6.04 -17.58
N VAL A 158 -8.28 -5.05 -17.32
CA VAL A 158 -7.87 -3.76 -16.75
C VAL A 158 -8.38 -3.51 -15.33
N MET A 159 -9.28 -4.35 -14.84
CA MET A 159 -9.98 -4.17 -13.56
C MET A 159 -9.02 -4.03 -12.37
N ASP A 160 -8.02 -4.89 -12.28
CA ASP A 160 -7.06 -4.86 -11.16
C ASP A 160 -6.29 -3.52 -11.11
N ASN A 161 -5.95 -2.97 -12.29
CA ASN A 161 -5.29 -1.66 -12.38
C ASN A 161 -6.23 -0.51 -11.98
N VAL A 162 -7.50 -0.59 -12.36
CA VAL A 162 -8.50 0.43 -12.01
C VAL A 162 -8.77 0.42 -10.51
N ILE A 163 -8.94 -0.76 -9.91
CA ILE A 163 -9.14 -0.92 -8.47
C ILE A 163 -7.92 -0.38 -7.71
N ALA A 164 -6.70 -0.68 -8.16
CA ALA A 164 -5.48 -0.26 -7.50
C ALA A 164 -5.34 1.28 -7.40
N VAL A 165 -5.86 2.03 -8.37
CA VAL A 165 -5.81 3.51 -8.36
C VAL A 165 -7.07 4.18 -7.81
N GLY A 166 -8.15 3.43 -7.68
CA GLY A 166 -9.47 3.95 -7.26
C GLY A 166 -9.56 4.35 -5.79
N GLY A 167 -8.62 3.91 -4.97
CA GLY A 167 -8.70 4.09 -3.52
C GLY A 167 -9.64 3.08 -2.86
N LEU A 168 -10.08 3.37 -1.63
CA LEU A 168 -10.92 2.47 -0.85
C LEU A 168 -11.90 3.24 0.04
N GLY A 169 -13.18 2.98 -0.08
CA GLY A 169 -14.21 3.74 0.64
C GLY A 169 -14.19 5.21 0.24
N ASN A 170 -14.02 6.09 1.22
CA ASN A 170 -13.91 7.54 1.01
C ASN A 170 -12.47 8.03 0.83
N PHE A 171 -11.50 7.12 0.86
CA PHE A 171 -10.08 7.46 0.79
C PHE A 171 -9.53 7.25 -0.62
N SER A 172 -8.88 8.27 -1.16
CA SER A 172 -8.07 8.10 -2.36
C SER A 172 -6.84 7.22 -2.04
N GLN A 173 -6.16 6.71 -3.06
CA GLN A 173 -4.90 5.98 -2.89
C GLN A 173 -3.84 6.78 -2.11
N VAL A 174 -3.79 8.10 -2.35
CA VAL A 174 -2.88 9.00 -1.64
C VAL A 174 -3.27 9.13 -0.16
N ASP A 175 -4.56 9.31 0.12
CA ASP A 175 -5.06 9.40 1.50
C ASP A 175 -4.81 8.10 2.27
N LEU A 176 -5.06 6.94 1.65
CA LEU A 176 -4.76 5.64 2.26
C LEU A 176 -3.29 5.50 2.62
N THR A 177 -2.38 5.91 1.73
CA THR A 177 -0.94 5.88 2.01
C THR A 177 -0.59 6.70 3.25
N LYS A 178 -1.23 7.86 3.43
CA LYS A 178 -1.02 8.74 4.59
C LYS A 178 -1.63 8.20 5.87
N VAL A 179 -2.89 7.76 5.81
CA VAL A 179 -3.63 7.20 6.97
C VAL A 179 -2.98 5.91 7.48
N LEU A 180 -2.36 5.15 6.58
CA LEU A 180 -1.65 3.92 6.91
C LEU A 180 -0.15 4.14 7.22
N ALA A 181 0.33 5.38 7.21
CA ALA A 181 1.72 5.67 7.55
C ALA A 181 2.07 5.14 8.95
N GLY A 182 3.20 4.43 9.07
CA GLY A 182 3.64 3.79 10.31
C GLY A 182 2.92 2.48 10.67
N LYS A 183 1.96 2.03 9.86
CA LYS A 183 1.29 0.73 9.98
C LYS A 183 1.90 -0.27 9.00
N LYS A 184 2.05 -1.52 9.46
CA LYS A 184 2.54 -2.63 8.66
C LYS A 184 1.35 -3.49 8.25
N VAL A 185 0.65 -3.05 7.20
CA VAL A 185 -0.59 -3.66 6.74
C VAL A 185 -0.75 -3.53 5.23
N SER A 186 -1.28 -4.59 4.61
CA SER A 186 -1.66 -4.60 3.20
C SER A 186 -2.87 -5.51 3.01
N VAL A 187 -3.82 -5.09 2.20
CA VAL A 187 -4.97 -5.91 1.75
C VAL A 187 -5.15 -5.71 0.26
N ASN A 188 -5.31 -6.81 -0.46
CA ASN A 188 -5.53 -6.82 -1.90
C ASN A 188 -6.68 -7.77 -2.23
N ALA A 189 -7.52 -7.40 -3.18
CA ALA A 189 -8.53 -8.25 -3.77
C ALA A 189 -8.17 -8.56 -5.22
N GLY A 190 -8.56 -9.73 -5.70
CA GLY A 190 -8.31 -10.13 -7.08
C GLY A 190 -9.31 -11.15 -7.58
N LEU A 191 -9.60 -11.09 -8.88
CA LEU A 191 -10.56 -11.98 -9.54
C LEU A 191 -9.80 -13.02 -10.37
N GLY A 192 -9.83 -14.26 -9.91
CA GLY A 192 -9.30 -15.40 -10.65
C GLY A 192 -10.25 -15.89 -11.75
N ALA A 193 -9.88 -16.97 -12.45
CA ALA A 193 -10.75 -17.58 -13.47
C ALA A 193 -12.08 -18.08 -12.87
N THR A 194 -12.01 -18.82 -11.76
CA THR A 194 -13.15 -19.46 -11.09
C THR A 194 -13.26 -19.11 -9.61
N THR A 195 -12.47 -18.18 -9.13
CA THR A 195 -12.42 -17.78 -7.71
C THR A 195 -12.28 -16.28 -7.55
N GLU A 196 -12.85 -15.76 -6.49
CA GLU A 196 -12.61 -14.44 -5.95
C GLU A 196 -11.69 -14.58 -4.76
N ASN A 197 -10.67 -13.74 -4.68
CA ASN A 197 -9.65 -13.88 -3.67
C ASN A 197 -9.40 -12.55 -2.97
N VAL A 198 -9.13 -12.61 -1.67
CA VAL A 198 -8.55 -11.52 -0.90
C VAL A 198 -7.29 -11.99 -0.20
N PHE A 199 -6.30 -11.14 -0.15
CA PHE A 199 -5.03 -11.39 0.51
C PHE A 199 -4.77 -10.26 1.50
N GLY A 200 -4.37 -10.63 2.70
CA GLY A 200 -4.00 -9.67 3.73
C GLY A 200 -2.67 -10.06 4.37
N THR A 201 -1.87 -9.05 4.68
CA THR A 201 -0.66 -9.21 5.49
C THR A 201 -0.57 -8.06 6.46
N CYS A 202 -0.29 -8.34 7.73
CA CYS A 202 -0.10 -7.30 8.72
C CYS A 202 0.83 -7.74 9.86
N SER A 203 1.28 -6.77 10.65
CA SER A 203 1.83 -7.08 11.97
C SER A 203 0.71 -7.43 12.95
N PRO A 204 0.97 -8.15 14.05
CA PRO A 204 -0.05 -8.46 15.04
C PRO A 204 -0.77 -7.22 15.60
N LYS A 205 -0.05 -6.11 15.80
CA LYS A 205 -0.62 -4.84 16.29
C LYS A 205 -1.55 -4.17 15.28
N ASP A 206 -1.39 -4.45 13.99
CA ASP A 206 -2.14 -3.83 12.90
C ASP A 206 -3.25 -4.75 12.37
N PHE A 207 -3.54 -5.87 13.04
CA PHE A 207 -4.55 -6.84 12.63
C PHE A 207 -5.95 -6.22 12.48
N GLU A 208 -6.35 -5.38 13.43
CA GLU A 208 -7.63 -4.67 13.35
C GLU A 208 -7.69 -3.78 12.10
N THR A 209 -6.62 -3.04 11.80
CA THR A 209 -6.54 -2.22 10.58
C THR A 209 -6.68 -3.08 9.32
N MET A 210 -6.08 -4.26 9.29
CA MET A 210 -6.23 -5.20 8.17
C MET A 210 -7.70 -5.62 7.99
N MET A 211 -8.41 -5.91 9.08
CA MET A 211 -9.82 -6.29 9.04
C MET A 211 -10.73 -5.13 8.64
N GLN A 212 -10.40 -3.90 9.04
CA GLN A 212 -11.10 -2.70 8.60
C GLN A 212 -10.96 -2.48 7.09
N LEU A 213 -9.75 -2.58 6.55
CA LEU A 213 -9.50 -2.48 5.10
C LEU A 213 -10.25 -3.57 4.32
N LEU A 214 -10.25 -4.81 4.80
CA LEU A 214 -11.02 -5.90 4.21
C LEU A 214 -12.52 -5.60 4.19
N SER A 215 -13.05 -5.05 5.28
CA SER A 215 -14.46 -4.66 5.37
C SER A 215 -14.81 -3.55 4.38
N LEU A 216 -13.92 -2.58 4.18
CA LEU A 216 -14.11 -1.50 3.22
C LEU A 216 -14.15 -2.02 1.76
N ILE A 217 -13.36 -3.02 1.41
CA ILE A 217 -13.43 -3.66 0.09
C ILE A 217 -14.84 -4.22 -0.16
N HIS A 218 -15.46 -4.84 0.83
CA HIS A 218 -16.80 -5.39 0.72
C HIS A 218 -17.92 -4.32 0.72
N ILE A 219 -17.72 -3.21 1.42
CA ILE A 219 -18.73 -2.16 1.57
C ILE A 219 -18.67 -1.16 0.41
N SER A 220 -17.47 -0.84 -0.08
CA SER A 220 -17.28 0.13 -1.16
C SER A 220 -17.56 -0.44 -2.54
N GLU A 221 -17.53 -1.77 -2.69
CA GLU A 221 -18.00 -2.49 -3.86
C GLU A 221 -19.42 -3.03 -3.56
N PRO A 222 -20.47 -2.21 -3.68
CA PRO A 222 -21.82 -2.70 -3.48
C PRO A 222 -22.05 -3.83 -4.47
N THR A 223 -22.43 -4.98 -3.96
CA THR A 223 -22.92 -6.15 -4.68
C THR A 223 -24.07 -5.77 -5.62
N ARG A 224 -23.80 -5.02 -6.68
CA ARG A 224 -24.71 -4.77 -7.78
C ARG A 224 -24.75 -5.90 -8.81
N LEU A 225 -24.15 -7.03 -8.45
CA LEU A 225 -24.17 -8.25 -9.27
C LEU A 225 -24.86 -9.38 -8.49
N ARG A 226 -26.15 -9.19 -8.23
CA ARG A 226 -27.11 -10.28 -8.03
C ARG A 226 -28.14 -10.21 -9.12
#